data_1597907bd7582f01aac78fe359786fd6
#
_entry.id   1597907bd7582f01aac78fe359786fd6
#
_cell.length_a   1.000
_cell.length_b   1.000
_cell.length_c   1.000
_cell.angle_alpha   90.00
_cell.angle_beta   90.00
_cell.angle_gamma   90.00
#
_symmetry.space_group_name_H-M   'P 1'
#
loop_
_entity.id
_entity.type
_entity.pdbx_description
1 polymer ?
#
loop_
_entity_poly.entity_id
_entity_poly.type
_entity_poly.pdbx_seq_one_letter_code
_entity_poly.pdbx_strand_id
1 'polypeptide(L)'
;MKKNLVISSVAAIAAMNPEGFTVNAATLQPVTTGYAVAMKTTQNSFGAEGLKNVVSVINDLVVNAKKAGYNLDNFLAYGGWYDSESGLYYYDATLIYQDRAEAIEAGRANEQIAIFDLANLEEIRL
;
A
#
# COMPACT_ATOMS: atom_id res chain seq x y z
N MET A 1 -15.49 -4.31 -6.27
CA MET A 1 -15.19 -3.37 -7.38
C MET A 1 -14.36 -4.10 -8.42
N LYS A 2 -14.65 -3.93 -9.69
CA LYS A 2 -13.88 -4.56 -10.77
C LYS A 2 -12.46 -3.99 -10.83
N LYS A 3 -11.48 -4.82 -11.21
CA LYS A 3 -10.07 -4.41 -11.27
C LYS A 3 -9.84 -3.14 -12.09
N ASN A 4 -10.46 -3.03 -13.27
CA ASN A 4 -10.28 -1.84 -14.12
C ASN A 4 -10.77 -0.57 -13.45
N LEU A 5 -11.86 -0.64 -12.70
CA LEU A 5 -12.38 0.51 -11.96
C LEU A 5 -11.46 0.88 -10.80
N VAL A 6 -10.91 -0.11 -10.10
CA VAL A 6 -9.94 0.12 -9.03
C VAL A 6 -8.69 0.77 -9.60
N ILE A 7 -8.15 0.26 -10.71
CA ILE A 7 -6.97 0.83 -11.36
C ILE A 7 -7.21 2.31 -11.72
N SER A 8 -8.35 2.62 -12.35
CA SER A 8 -8.69 4.00 -12.72
C SER A 8 -8.83 4.90 -11.51
N SER A 9 -9.47 4.39 -10.45
CA SER A 9 -9.69 5.16 -9.21
C SER A 9 -8.38 5.45 -8.49
N VAL A 10 -7.50 4.47 -8.37
CA VAL A 10 -6.19 4.66 -7.72
C VAL A 10 -5.31 5.58 -8.56
N ALA A 11 -5.33 5.44 -9.89
CA ALA A 11 -4.60 6.35 -10.77
C ALA A 11 -5.05 7.81 -10.59
N ALA A 12 -6.36 8.04 -10.44
CA ALA A 12 -6.90 9.37 -10.16
C ALA A 12 -6.45 9.90 -8.80
N ILE A 13 -6.42 9.05 -7.78
CA ILE A 13 -5.91 9.42 -6.45
C ILE A 13 -4.43 9.82 -6.54
N ALA A 14 -3.63 9.05 -7.27
CA ALA A 14 -2.20 9.36 -7.46
C ALA A 14 -2.01 10.71 -8.16
N ALA A 15 -2.83 11.03 -9.16
CA ALA A 15 -2.77 12.30 -9.86
C ALA A 15 -3.08 13.50 -8.95
N MET A 16 -3.96 13.29 -7.96
CA MET A 16 -4.32 14.32 -6.96
C MET A 16 -3.35 14.38 -5.78
N ASN A 17 -2.47 13.40 -5.65
CA ASN A 17 -1.50 13.30 -4.54
C ASN A 17 -0.11 13.03 -5.10
N PRO A 18 0.50 14.03 -5.75
CA PRO A 18 1.77 13.84 -6.47
C PRO A 18 2.94 13.44 -5.57
N GLU A 19 2.87 13.71 -4.27
CA GLU A 19 3.94 13.31 -3.33
C GLU A 19 3.75 11.88 -2.82
N GLY A 20 2.51 11.42 -2.70
CA GLY A 20 2.18 10.08 -2.23
C GLY A 20 0.83 10.00 -1.55
N PHE A 21 0.40 8.79 -1.30
CA PHE A 21 -0.89 8.52 -0.65
C PHE A 21 -0.88 7.14 -0.01
N THR A 22 -1.82 6.93 0.92
CA THR A 22 -2.17 5.61 1.46
C THR A 22 -3.68 5.57 1.61
N VAL A 23 -4.34 4.67 0.89
CA VAL A 23 -5.80 4.53 0.92
C VAL A 23 -6.19 3.10 1.20
N ASN A 24 -7.27 2.92 1.95
CA ASN A 24 -7.80 1.61 2.29
C ASN A 24 -8.18 0.85 1.01
N ALA A 25 -7.77 -0.41 0.91
CA ALA A 25 -8.00 -1.20 -0.29
C ALA A 25 -9.48 -1.49 -0.56
N ALA A 26 -10.31 -1.57 0.48
CA ALA A 26 -11.72 -1.86 0.35
C ALA A 26 -12.56 -0.61 0.03
N THR A 27 -12.22 0.53 0.63
CA THR A 27 -13.03 1.75 0.55
C THR A 27 -12.41 2.86 -0.30
N LEU A 28 -11.10 2.79 -0.55
CA LEU A 28 -10.29 3.84 -1.20
C LEU A 28 -10.26 5.16 -0.42
N GLN A 29 -10.63 5.12 0.85
CA GLN A 29 -10.55 6.29 1.73
C GLN A 29 -9.14 6.41 2.31
N PRO A 30 -8.65 7.63 2.56
CA PRO A 30 -7.33 7.82 3.18
C PRO A 30 -7.22 7.08 4.51
N VAL A 31 -6.07 6.44 4.73
CA VAL A 31 -5.72 5.83 6.01
C VAL A 31 -4.89 6.85 6.79
N THR A 32 -5.41 7.27 7.95
CA THR A 32 -4.85 8.38 8.72
C THR A 32 -4.23 7.96 10.05
N THR A 33 -4.34 6.69 10.41
CA THR A 33 -3.76 6.15 11.65
C THR A 33 -3.09 4.80 11.38
N GLY A 34 -2.22 4.38 12.30
CA GLY A 34 -1.49 3.14 12.19
C GLY A 34 -0.17 3.30 11.45
N TYR A 35 0.43 2.18 11.12
CA TYR A 35 1.76 2.11 10.51
C TYR A 35 1.66 1.39 9.17
N ALA A 36 2.11 2.03 8.11
CA ALA A 36 2.09 1.48 6.76
C ALA A 36 3.39 0.72 6.49
N VAL A 37 3.25 -0.54 6.10
CA VAL A 37 4.37 -1.43 5.79
C VAL A 37 4.20 -1.94 4.36
N ALA A 38 5.06 -1.53 3.46
CA ALA A 38 5.02 -1.99 2.07
C ALA A 38 5.41 -3.47 1.99
N MET A 39 4.75 -4.20 1.11
CA MET A 39 5.05 -5.61 0.85
C MET A 39 6.19 -5.74 -0.14
N LYS A 40 7.10 -6.68 0.12
CA LYS A 40 8.22 -6.98 -0.79
C LYS A 40 7.75 -7.41 -2.18
N THR A 41 6.63 -8.12 -2.26
CA THR A 41 6.10 -8.65 -3.53
C THR A 41 5.77 -7.59 -4.56
N THR A 42 5.52 -6.36 -4.15
CA THR A 42 5.22 -5.24 -5.05
C THR A 42 6.38 -4.25 -5.18
N GLN A 43 7.56 -4.61 -4.69
CA GLN A 43 8.75 -3.80 -4.85
C GLN A 43 9.02 -3.53 -6.33
N ASN A 44 9.43 -2.30 -6.67
CA ASN A 44 9.69 -1.86 -8.04
C ASN A 44 8.45 -1.79 -8.94
N SER A 45 7.25 -1.68 -8.37
CA SER A 45 6.02 -1.49 -9.13
C SER A 45 5.82 0.01 -9.42
N PHE A 46 6.14 0.45 -10.63
CA PHE A 46 6.02 1.87 -10.99
C PHE A 46 5.21 2.04 -12.28
N GLY A 47 4.60 3.23 -12.42
CA GLY A 47 3.81 3.59 -13.59
C GLY A 47 2.55 2.74 -13.74
N ALA A 48 1.96 2.78 -14.92
CA ALA A 48 0.71 2.07 -15.21
C ALA A 48 0.82 0.55 -15.00
N GLU A 49 1.92 -0.05 -15.43
CA GLU A 49 2.14 -1.48 -15.26
C GLU A 49 2.34 -1.85 -13.79
N GLY A 50 3.04 -1.01 -13.04
CA GLY A 50 3.23 -1.20 -11.60
C GLY A 50 1.90 -1.15 -10.86
N LEU A 51 1.02 -0.22 -11.22
CA LEU A 51 -0.31 -0.12 -10.61
C LEU A 51 -1.15 -1.37 -10.89
N LYS A 52 -1.12 -1.88 -12.12
CA LYS A 52 -1.81 -3.13 -12.47
C LYS A 52 -1.30 -4.30 -11.61
N ASN A 53 0.01 -4.38 -11.41
CA ASN A 53 0.61 -5.42 -10.58
C ASN A 53 0.12 -5.33 -9.14
N VAL A 54 0.13 -4.15 -8.56
CA VAL A 54 -0.32 -3.93 -7.18
C VAL A 54 -1.80 -4.28 -7.00
N VAL A 55 -2.65 -3.86 -7.94
CA VAL A 55 -4.09 -4.19 -7.89
C VAL A 55 -4.29 -5.70 -7.95
N SER A 56 -3.56 -6.40 -8.81
CA SER A 56 -3.65 -7.86 -8.91
C SER A 56 -3.21 -8.56 -7.64
N VAL A 57 -2.09 -8.12 -7.02
CA VAL A 57 -1.59 -8.69 -5.77
C VAL A 57 -2.61 -8.51 -4.65
N ILE A 58 -3.15 -7.31 -4.49
CA ILE A 58 -4.15 -7.04 -3.45
C ILE A 58 -5.42 -7.85 -3.68
N ASN A 59 -5.90 -7.93 -4.92
CA ASN A 59 -7.08 -8.71 -5.25
C ASN A 59 -6.89 -10.19 -4.88
N ASP A 60 -5.74 -10.76 -5.21
CA ASP A 60 -5.45 -12.17 -4.90
C ASP A 60 -5.38 -12.40 -3.39
N LEU A 61 -4.78 -11.49 -2.64
CA LEU A 61 -4.73 -11.56 -1.17
C LEU A 61 -6.13 -11.56 -0.57
N VAL A 62 -6.99 -10.66 -1.03
CA VAL A 62 -8.37 -10.55 -0.53
C VAL A 62 -9.17 -11.82 -0.85
N VAL A 63 -9.08 -12.32 -2.08
CA VAL A 63 -9.79 -13.54 -2.51
C VAL A 63 -9.31 -14.74 -1.70
N ASN A 64 -8.01 -14.92 -1.57
CA ASN A 64 -7.44 -16.06 -0.83
C ASN A 64 -7.77 -16.00 0.66
N ALA A 65 -7.76 -14.80 1.25
CA ALA A 65 -8.14 -14.63 2.66
C ALA A 65 -9.59 -15.00 2.90
N LYS A 66 -10.50 -14.57 2.01
CA LYS A 66 -11.93 -14.92 2.12
C LYS A 66 -12.15 -16.42 2.03
N LYS A 67 -11.46 -17.12 1.14
CA LYS A 67 -11.53 -18.58 1.03
C LYS A 67 -11.08 -19.27 2.33
N ALA A 68 -10.12 -18.67 3.04
CA ALA A 68 -9.62 -19.19 4.31
C ALA A 68 -10.44 -18.69 5.52
N GLY A 69 -11.48 -17.88 5.32
CA GLY A 69 -12.33 -17.37 6.38
C GLY A 69 -11.84 -16.08 7.03
N TYR A 70 -10.90 -15.36 6.40
CA TYR A 70 -10.37 -14.10 6.92
C TYR A 70 -10.89 -12.90 6.14
N ASN A 71 -11.01 -11.76 6.84
CA ASN A 71 -11.36 -10.48 6.25
C ASN A 71 -10.18 -9.52 6.43
N LEU A 72 -9.63 -9.02 5.31
CA LEU A 72 -8.49 -8.12 5.29
C LEU A 72 -8.86 -6.65 5.07
N ASP A 73 -10.14 -6.28 5.14
CA ASP A 73 -10.61 -4.93 4.78
C ASP A 73 -9.94 -3.81 5.57
N ASN A 74 -9.53 -4.06 6.82
CA ASN A 74 -8.87 -3.05 7.66
C ASN A 74 -7.35 -3.18 7.72
N PHE A 75 -6.78 -4.11 6.94
CA PHE A 75 -5.34 -4.41 7.00
C PHE A 75 -4.59 -4.12 5.71
N LEU A 76 -5.30 -3.93 4.60
CA LEU A 76 -4.68 -3.69 3.30
C LEU A 76 -4.96 -2.29 2.79
N ALA A 77 -3.96 -1.71 2.16
CA ALA A 77 -4.05 -0.40 1.52
C ALA A 77 -3.29 -0.40 0.19
N TYR A 78 -3.69 0.53 -0.69
CA TYR A 78 -2.87 0.91 -1.83
C TYR A 78 -1.97 2.05 -1.37
N GLY A 79 -0.67 1.93 -1.58
CA GLY A 79 0.29 2.99 -1.34
C GLY A 79 0.82 3.56 -2.64
N GLY A 80 1.20 4.82 -2.62
CA GLY A 80 1.87 5.46 -3.73
C GLY A 80 2.85 6.52 -3.25
N TRP A 81 3.95 6.69 -3.98
CA TRP A 81 4.93 7.72 -3.67
C TRP A 81 5.77 8.06 -4.90
N TYR A 82 6.22 9.30 -4.95
CA TYR A 82 7.06 9.79 -6.03
C TYR A 82 8.53 9.76 -5.61
N ASP A 83 9.36 9.16 -6.46
CA ASP A 83 10.80 9.17 -6.26
C ASP A 83 11.43 10.25 -7.14
N SER A 84 11.92 11.31 -6.52
CA SER A 84 12.53 12.44 -7.23
C SER A 84 13.85 12.08 -7.91
N GLU A 85 14.55 11.06 -7.44
CA GLU A 85 15.81 10.62 -8.04
C GLU A 85 15.58 9.93 -9.39
N SER A 86 14.61 9.03 -9.45
CA SER A 86 14.30 8.31 -10.68
C SER A 86 13.26 9.02 -11.56
N GLY A 87 12.47 9.94 -10.99
CA GLY A 87 11.35 10.57 -11.66
C GLY A 87 10.16 9.63 -11.85
N LEU A 88 10.10 8.53 -11.10
CA LEU A 88 9.05 7.52 -11.23
C LEU A 88 8.08 7.60 -10.04
N TYR A 89 6.82 7.31 -10.33
CA TYR A 89 5.79 7.17 -9.31
C TYR A 89 5.61 5.69 -9.00
N TYR A 90 5.89 5.30 -7.77
CA TYR A 90 5.79 3.92 -7.32
C TYR A 90 4.47 3.65 -6.63
N TYR A 91 3.96 2.43 -6.82
CA TYR A 91 2.79 1.92 -6.13
C TYR A 91 3.19 0.69 -5.31
N ASP A 92 2.52 0.47 -4.20
CA ASP A 92 2.76 -0.72 -3.41
C ASP A 92 1.49 -1.27 -2.76
N ALA A 93 1.49 -2.58 -2.53
CA ALA A 93 0.53 -3.21 -1.65
C ALA A 93 1.04 -3.00 -0.23
N THR A 94 0.22 -2.42 0.62
CA THR A 94 0.60 -1.97 1.95
C THR A 94 -0.20 -2.70 3.02
N LEU A 95 0.50 -3.16 4.05
CA LEU A 95 -0.11 -3.70 5.25
C LEU A 95 -0.21 -2.60 6.30
N ILE A 96 -1.36 -2.53 6.99
CA ILE A 96 -1.59 -1.53 8.03
C ILE A 96 -1.58 -2.22 9.40
N TYR A 97 -0.67 -1.80 10.26
CA TYR A 97 -0.53 -2.29 11.63
C TYR A 97 -0.91 -1.19 12.61
N GLN A 98 -1.49 -1.56 13.75
CA GLN A 98 -1.80 -0.60 14.81
C GLN A 98 -0.71 -0.56 15.87
N ASP A 99 0.04 -1.64 16.05
CA ASP A 99 1.14 -1.74 17.01
C ASP A 99 2.47 -1.43 16.33
N ARG A 100 3.23 -0.50 16.92
CA ARG A 100 4.52 -0.06 16.37
C ARG A 100 5.55 -1.20 16.30
N ALA A 101 5.63 -2.01 17.37
CA ALA A 101 6.60 -3.13 17.42
C ALA A 101 6.30 -4.18 16.36
N GLU A 102 5.02 -4.52 16.18
CA GLU A 102 4.59 -5.46 15.13
C GLU A 102 4.87 -4.91 13.74
N ALA A 103 4.64 -3.60 13.53
CA ALA A 103 4.93 -2.95 12.25
C ALA A 103 6.42 -2.97 11.92
N ILE A 104 7.27 -2.72 12.90
CA ILE A 104 8.74 -2.77 12.74
C ILE A 104 9.17 -4.19 12.35
N GLU A 105 8.66 -5.19 13.05
CA GLU A 105 8.95 -6.60 12.75
C GLU A 105 8.49 -6.97 11.34
N ALA A 106 7.28 -6.57 10.95
CA ALA A 106 6.76 -6.81 9.62
C ALA A 106 7.58 -6.09 8.53
N GLY A 107 8.02 -4.87 8.80
CA GLY A 107 8.89 -4.12 7.89
C GLY A 107 10.20 -4.84 7.64
N ARG A 108 10.82 -5.36 8.69
CA ARG A 108 12.06 -6.14 8.56
C ARG A 108 11.82 -7.45 7.81
N ALA A 109 10.72 -8.14 8.08
CA ALA A 109 10.35 -9.38 7.37
C ALA A 109 10.11 -9.14 5.88
N ASN A 110 9.60 -7.97 5.52
CA ASN A 110 9.40 -7.55 4.13
C ASN A 110 10.63 -6.85 3.52
N GLU A 111 11.76 -6.87 4.23
CA GLU A 111 13.02 -6.28 3.76
C GLU A 111 12.91 -4.80 3.40
N GLN A 112 12.05 -4.08 4.12
CA GLN A 112 11.90 -2.64 3.94
C GLN A 112 12.97 -1.88 4.73
N ILE A 113 13.41 -0.74 4.21
CA ILE A 113 14.37 0.12 4.91
C ILE A 113 13.67 1.07 5.88
N ALA A 114 12.37 1.25 5.70
CA ALA A 114 11.56 2.13 6.54
C ALA A 114 10.09 1.71 6.48
N ILE A 115 9.34 2.11 7.51
CA ILE A 115 7.89 2.06 7.56
C ILE A 115 7.38 3.47 7.80
N PHE A 116 6.08 3.71 7.67
CA PHE A 116 5.52 5.05 7.80
C PHE A 116 4.47 5.13 8.90
N ASP A 117 4.63 6.08 9.81
CA ASP A 117 3.66 6.41 10.86
C ASP A 117 2.63 7.37 10.27
N LEU A 118 1.43 6.88 10.00
CA LEU A 118 0.39 7.64 9.31
C LEU A 118 -0.22 8.76 10.18
N ALA A 119 -0.29 8.54 11.50
CA ALA A 119 -0.86 9.53 12.39
C ALA A 119 0.04 10.76 12.54
N ASN A 120 1.36 10.53 12.61
CA ASN A 120 2.33 11.59 12.80
C ASN A 120 3.01 12.05 11.51
N LEU A 121 2.72 11.39 10.39
CA LEU A 121 3.32 11.64 9.08
C LEU A 121 4.85 11.59 9.14
N GLU A 122 5.37 10.54 9.79
CA GLU A 122 6.80 10.35 10.00
C GLU A 122 7.29 9.02 9.46
N GLU A 123 8.45 9.04 8.82
CA GLU A 123 9.16 7.84 8.41
C GLU A 123 9.89 7.25 9.62
N ILE A 124 9.80 5.93 9.78
CA ILE A 124 10.53 5.20 10.81
C ILE A 124 11.55 4.32 10.10
N ARG A 125 12.83 4.62 10.28
CA ARG A 125 13.93 3.81 9.74
C ARG A 125 14.08 2.52 10.53
N LEU A 126 14.35 1.43 9.82
CA LEU A 126 14.49 0.09 10.42
C LEU A 126 15.95 -0.31 10.61
#